data_e349be8a3394dd7e288924f168a04267
#
_entry.id   e349be8a3394dd7e288924f168a04267
#
_cell.length_a   1.000
_cell.length_b   1.000
_cell.length_c   1.000
_cell.angle_alpha   90.00
_cell.angle_beta   90.00
_cell.angle_gamma   90.00
#
_symmetry.space_group_name_H-M   'P 1'
#
loop_
_entity.id
_entity.type
_entity.pdbx_description
1 polymer ?
#
loop_
_entity_poly.entity_id
_entity_poly.type
_entity_poly.pdbx_seq_one_letter_code
_entity_poly.pdbx_strand_id
1 'polypeptide(L)'
;MSETPRQKGRPKDPLKTQAILQAARKLFLEQGLEVTTAEIARVAGVAKATLYANFSDKEHLIEAVLRQESDLTISDHDFAQRHHLPLIEVLTAFGYRFVRFINQRELTGWDRLIASAAVRHPDLPGRFYAAGPGREIGRASCRER
;
A
#
# COMPACT_ATOMS: atom_id res chain seq x y z
N MET A 1 -6.01 38.80 -23.88
CA MET A 1 -4.99 38.04 -23.18
C MET A 1 -5.52 36.62 -23.03
N SER A 2 -5.08 35.72 -23.88
CA SER A 2 -5.61 34.34 -23.95
C SER A 2 -4.81 33.45 -23.00
N GLU A 3 -5.44 33.01 -21.92
CA GLU A 3 -4.85 31.96 -21.05
C GLU A 3 -4.92 30.63 -21.78
N THR A 4 -3.74 30.08 -22.06
CA THR A 4 -3.60 28.76 -22.62
C THR A 4 -3.94 27.72 -21.51
N PRO A 5 -4.87 26.78 -21.73
CA PRO A 5 -5.20 25.78 -20.74
C PRO A 5 -3.98 24.89 -20.47
N ARG A 6 -3.57 24.76 -19.20
CA ARG A 6 -2.55 23.79 -18.77
C ARG A 6 -2.94 22.39 -19.23
N GLN A 7 -2.14 21.81 -20.11
CA GLN A 7 -2.28 20.41 -20.55
C GLN A 7 -2.35 19.51 -19.32
N LYS A 8 -3.50 18.87 -19.15
CA LYS A 8 -3.71 17.81 -18.17
C LYS A 8 -2.73 16.68 -18.51
N GLY A 9 -1.82 16.35 -17.61
CA GLY A 9 -0.78 15.34 -17.84
C GLY A 9 -1.37 14.03 -18.34
N ARG A 10 -0.61 13.31 -19.19
CA ARG A 10 -0.99 12.01 -19.76
C ARG A 10 -1.51 11.10 -18.65
N PRO A 11 -2.65 10.42 -18.82
CA PRO A 11 -3.19 9.50 -17.82
C PRO A 11 -2.11 8.50 -17.35
N LYS A 12 -2.02 8.27 -16.04
CA LYS A 12 -1.09 7.29 -15.48
C LYS A 12 -1.43 5.91 -16.05
N ASP A 13 -0.42 5.23 -16.57
CA ASP A 13 -0.57 3.88 -17.13
C ASP A 13 -0.67 2.86 -15.97
N PRO A 14 -1.81 2.18 -15.77
CA PRO A 14 -2.01 1.25 -14.66
C PRO A 14 -1.00 0.11 -14.64
N LEU A 15 -0.57 -0.36 -15.81
CA LEU A 15 0.40 -1.45 -15.93
C LEU A 15 1.78 -1.03 -15.41
N LYS A 16 2.21 0.19 -15.75
CA LYS A 16 3.46 0.74 -15.25
C LYS A 16 3.41 1.01 -13.75
N THR A 17 2.29 1.54 -13.25
CA THR A 17 2.08 1.73 -11.81
C THR A 17 2.21 0.40 -11.07
N GLN A 18 1.55 -0.65 -11.56
CA GLN A 18 1.61 -1.98 -10.96
C GLN A 18 3.02 -2.58 -11.00
N ALA A 19 3.73 -2.43 -12.13
CA ALA A 19 5.11 -2.90 -12.24
C ALA A 19 6.04 -2.21 -11.22
N ILE A 20 5.88 -0.90 -11.02
CA ILE A 20 6.65 -0.15 -10.02
C ILE A 20 6.34 -0.65 -8.60
N LEU A 21 5.07 -0.86 -8.25
CA LEU A 21 4.68 -1.34 -6.92
C LEU A 21 5.21 -2.74 -6.64
N GLN A 22 5.14 -3.66 -7.61
CA GLN A 22 5.69 -5.01 -7.47
C GLN A 22 7.21 -5.01 -7.31
N ALA A 23 7.92 -4.22 -8.11
CA ALA A 23 9.38 -4.08 -7.99
C ALA A 23 9.78 -3.47 -6.64
N ALA A 24 9.09 -2.41 -6.21
CA ALA A 24 9.33 -1.78 -4.91
C ALA A 24 9.08 -2.75 -3.75
N ARG A 25 7.94 -3.46 -3.76
CA ARG A 25 7.61 -4.49 -2.77
C ARG A 25 8.73 -5.53 -2.63
N LYS A 26 9.13 -6.11 -3.76
CA LYS A 26 10.19 -7.12 -3.78
C LYS A 26 11.47 -6.58 -3.18
N LEU A 27 11.95 -5.44 -3.66
CA LEU A 27 13.21 -4.85 -3.23
C LEU A 27 13.19 -4.40 -1.77
N PHE A 28 12.08 -3.85 -1.28
CA PHE A 28 11.94 -3.48 0.13
C PHE A 28 12.05 -4.70 1.05
N LEU A 29 11.43 -5.82 0.70
CA LEU A 29 11.49 -7.05 1.48
C LEU A 29 12.87 -7.73 1.42
N GLU A 30 13.57 -7.65 0.28
CA GLU A 30 14.88 -8.29 0.08
C GLU A 30 16.05 -7.44 0.61
N GLN A 31 16.00 -6.12 0.41
CA GLN A 31 17.14 -5.22 0.63
C GLN A 31 16.87 -4.13 1.65
N GLY A 32 15.63 -3.99 2.11
CA GLY A 32 15.23 -2.93 3.04
C GLY A 32 14.83 -1.62 2.35
N LEU A 33 14.48 -0.63 3.18
CA LEU A 33 14.00 0.67 2.69
C LEU A 33 15.12 1.58 2.14
N GLU A 34 16.38 1.18 2.25
CA GLU A 34 17.52 1.97 1.71
C GLU A 34 17.68 1.84 0.19
N VAL A 35 16.98 0.90 -0.45
CA VAL A 35 16.98 0.72 -1.91
C VAL A 35 16.61 2.02 -2.63
N THR A 36 17.30 2.33 -3.72
CA THR A 36 17.10 3.59 -4.45
C THR A 36 15.91 3.52 -5.42
N THR A 37 15.27 4.66 -5.66
CA THR A 37 14.20 4.77 -6.69
C THR A 37 14.73 4.46 -8.10
N ALA A 38 16.02 4.68 -8.36
CA ALA A 38 16.66 4.32 -9.63
C ALA A 38 16.69 2.80 -9.82
N GLU A 39 17.02 2.06 -8.77
CA GLU A 39 17.03 0.60 -8.80
C GLU A 39 15.62 0.03 -8.94
N ILE A 40 14.64 0.60 -8.21
CA ILE A 40 13.24 0.22 -8.36
C ILE A 40 12.76 0.44 -9.80
N ALA A 41 13.06 1.59 -10.41
CA ALA A 41 12.69 1.88 -11.78
C ALA A 41 13.33 0.89 -12.77
N ARG A 42 14.60 0.53 -12.56
CA ARG A 42 15.32 -0.46 -13.36
C ARG A 42 14.65 -1.85 -13.28
N VAL A 43 14.32 -2.32 -12.09
CA VAL A 43 13.67 -3.62 -11.88
C VAL A 43 12.23 -3.62 -12.42
N ALA A 44 11.52 -2.49 -12.29
CA ALA A 44 10.19 -2.32 -12.86
C ALA A 44 10.16 -2.19 -14.39
N GLY A 45 11.32 -2.06 -15.04
CA GLY A 45 11.41 -1.86 -16.50
C GLY A 45 10.86 -0.50 -16.97
N VAL A 46 10.93 0.53 -16.12
CA VAL A 46 10.44 1.88 -16.44
C VAL A 46 11.53 2.94 -16.33
N ALA A 47 11.38 4.04 -17.05
CA ALA A 47 12.26 5.20 -16.86
C ALA A 47 12.04 5.83 -15.47
N LYS A 48 13.10 6.37 -14.86
CA LYS A 48 13.04 7.07 -13.57
C LYS A 48 12.01 8.21 -13.58
N ALA A 49 11.88 8.94 -14.68
CA ALA A 49 10.85 9.96 -14.85
C ALA A 49 9.42 9.39 -14.77
N THR A 50 9.20 8.17 -15.26
CA THR A 50 7.91 7.49 -15.17
C THR A 50 7.61 7.12 -13.72
N LEU A 51 8.59 6.69 -12.94
CA LEU A 51 8.42 6.43 -11.51
C LEU A 51 7.98 7.71 -10.79
N TYR A 52 8.68 8.83 -11.00
CA TYR A 52 8.34 10.10 -10.36
C TYR A 52 7.03 10.73 -10.86
N ALA A 53 6.61 10.41 -12.08
CA ALA A 53 5.28 10.81 -12.58
C ALA A 53 4.14 10.03 -11.86
N ASN A 54 4.43 8.82 -11.35
CA ASN A 54 3.47 8.01 -10.61
C ASN A 54 3.51 8.29 -9.09
N PHE A 55 4.71 8.46 -8.54
CA PHE A 55 4.97 8.65 -7.11
C PHE A 55 5.89 9.85 -6.92
N SER A 56 5.42 10.88 -6.21
CA SER A 56 6.14 12.14 -6.02
C SER A 56 7.53 11.95 -5.40
N ASP A 57 7.62 11.01 -4.49
CA ASP A 57 8.83 10.68 -3.75
C ASP A 57 8.81 9.21 -3.31
N LYS A 58 9.87 8.78 -2.62
CA LYS A 58 10.03 7.41 -2.13
C LYS A 58 9.07 7.08 -1.00
N GLU A 59 8.75 8.05 -0.16
CA GLU A 59 7.83 7.90 0.95
C GLU A 59 6.41 7.57 0.46
N HIS A 60 5.93 8.28 -0.56
CA HIS A 60 4.64 7.97 -1.20
C HIS A 60 4.64 6.59 -1.86
N LEU A 61 5.78 6.17 -2.43
CA LEU A 61 5.91 4.82 -2.98
C LEU A 61 5.83 3.76 -1.87
N ILE A 62 6.50 3.98 -0.74
CA ILE A 62 6.42 3.09 0.43
C ILE A 62 4.97 2.99 0.92
N GLU A 63 4.29 4.12 1.11
CA GLU A 63 2.87 4.13 1.51
C GLU A 63 1.96 3.38 0.55
N ALA A 64 2.18 3.55 -0.75
CA ALA A 64 1.38 2.88 -1.77
C ALA A 64 1.59 1.35 -1.74
N VAL A 65 2.83 0.89 -1.52
CA VAL A 65 3.12 -0.54 -1.34
C VAL A 65 2.45 -1.07 -0.08
N LEU A 66 2.58 -0.37 1.06
CA LEU A 66 1.96 -0.77 2.32
C LEU A 66 0.43 -0.82 2.22
N ARG A 67 -0.17 0.15 1.51
CA ARG A 67 -1.61 0.16 1.24
C ARG A 67 -2.03 -1.06 0.42
N GLN A 68 -1.27 -1.39 -0.63
CA GLN A 68 -1.55 -2.57 -1.45
C GLN A 68 -1.47 -3.87 -0.63
N GLU A 69 -0.48 -4.01 0.25
CA GLU A 69 -0.37 -5.17 1.16
C GLU A 69 -1.57 -5.25 2.11
N SER A 70 -2.01 -4.12 2.65
CA SER A 70 -3.22 -4.05 3.50
C SER A 70 -4.49 -4.43 2.73
N ASP A 71 -4.66 -3.93 1.51
CA ASP A 71 -5.82 -4.21 0.66
C ASP A 71 -5.91 -5.70 0.25
N LEU A 72 -4.79 -6.43 0.25
CA LEU A 72 -4.78 -7.89 0.06
C LEU A 72 -5.44 -8.65 1.23
N THR A 73 -5.49 -8.03 2.41
CA THR A 73 -6.10 -8.63 3.60
C THR A 73 -7.61 -8.36 3.64
N ILE A 74 -8.01 -7.11 3.40
CA ILE A 74 -9.41 -6.68 3.44
C ILE A 74 -9.59 -5.57 2.41
N SER A 75 -10.19 -5.90 1.26
CA SER A 75 -10.55 -4.88 0.29
C SER A 75 -11.80 -4.12 0.73
N ASP A 76 -11.86 -2.82 0.41
CA ASP A 76 -13.06 -1.99 0.59
C ASP A 76 -14.28 -2.60 -0.09
N HIS A 77 -14.06 -3.22 -1.24
CA HIS A 77 -15.07 -3.90 -2.02
C HIS A 77 -15.67 -5.12 -1.30
N ASP A 78 -14.82 -5.93 -0.65
CA ASP A 78 -15.28 -7.10 0.11
C ASP A 78 -16.16 -6.70 1.31
N PHE A 79 -15.86 -5.54 1.93
CA PHE A 79 -16.64 -5.03 3.05
C PHE A 79 -17.99 -4.46 2.58
N ALA A 80 -17.99 -3.74 1.45
CA ALA A 80 -19.20 -3.12 0.90
C ALA A 80 -20.24 -4.14 0.41
N GLN A 81 -19.80 -5.28 -0.15
CA GLN A 81 -20.72 -6.30 -0.67
C GLN A 81 -21.37 -7.19 0.38
N ARG A 82 -20.93 -7.12 1.64
CA ARG A 82 -21.40 -8.04 2.70
C ARG A 82 -22.47 -7.46 3.62
N HIS A 83 -23.07 -6.31 3.27
CA HIS A 83 -24.10 -5.66 4.10
C HIS A 83 -25.39 -6.50 4.32
N HIS A 84 -25.61 -7.51 3.51
CA HIS A 84 -26.82 -8.37 3.58
C HIS A 84 -26.54 -9.73 4.19
N LEU A 85 -25.31 -10.04 4.58
CA LEU A 85 -24.98 -11.29 5.25
C LEU A 85 -25.15 -11.17 6.77
N PRO A 86 -25.48 -12.27 7.45
CA PRO A 86 -25.49 -12.30 8.91
C PRO A 86 -24.15 -11.87 9.48
N LEU A 87 -24.17 -11.06 10.55
CA LEU A 87 -22.95 -10.51 11.16
C LEU A 87 -21.93 -11.59 11.51
N ILE A 88 -22.38 -12.74 11.98
CA ILE A 88 -21.51 -13.86 12.35
C ILE A 88 -20.72 -14.40 11.14
N GLU A 89 -21.33 -14.47 9.98
CA GLU A 89 -20.66 -14.91 8.75
C GLU A 89 -19.61 -13.90 8.28
N VAL A 90 -19.95 -12.61 8.38
CA VAL A 90 -19.01 -11.52 8.04
C VAL A 90 -17.80 -11.54 8.96
N LEU A 91 -18.03 -11.66 10.29
CA LEU A 91 -16.95 -11.70 11.28
C LEU A 91 -16.10 -12.97 11.16
N THR A 92 -16.72 -14.12 10.88
CA THR A 92 -15.99 -15.38 10.69
C THR A 92 -15.09 -15.33 9.47
N ALA A 93 -15.62 -14.83 8.34
CA ALA A 93 -14.83 -14.68 7.11
C ALA A 93 -13.70 -13.66 7.28
N PHE A 94 -13.93 -12.58 8.02
CA PHE A 94 -12.91 -11.60 8.39
C PHE A 94 -11.83 -12.25 9.26
N GLY A 95 -12.20 -12.89 10.35
CA GLY A 95 -11.27 -13.55 11.26
C GLY A 95 -10.39 -14.58 10.56
N TYR A 96 -10.98 -15.40 9.69
CA TYR A 96 -10.22 -16.38 8.89
C TYR A 96 -9.18 -15.72 7.98
N ARG A 97 -9.55 -14.66 7.26
CA ARG A 97 -8.63 -13.90 6.40
C ARG A 97 -7.54 -13.22 7.21
N PHE A 98 -7.90 -12.62 8.33
CA PHE A 98 -6.95 -11.95 9.22
C PHE A 98 -5.92 -12.92 9.78
N VAL A 99 -6.37 -14.08 10.31
CA VAL A 99 -5.44 -15.12 10.81
C VAL A 99 -4.56 -15.65 9.69
N ARG A 100 -5.11 -15.86 8.51
CA ARG A 100 -4.32 -16.27 7.34
C ARG A 100 -3.27 -15.23 6.96
N PHE A 101 -3.62 -13.96 7.01
CA PHE A 101 -2.72 -12.84 6.71
C PHE A 101 -1.56 -12.76 7.72
N ILE A 102 -1.85 -12.76 9.02
CA ILE A 102 -0.80 -12.68 10.05
C ILE A 102 0.13 -13.90 10.07
N ASN A 103 -0.32 -15.03 9.53
CA ASN A 103 0.51 -16.24 9.39
C ASN A 103 1.33 -16.27 8.09
N GLN A 104 1.22 -15.28 7.21
CA GLN A 104 2.07 -15.22 6.01
C GLN A 104 3.49 -14.80 6.40
N ARG A 105 4.48 -15.52 5.89
CA ARG A 105 5.92 -15.20 6.11
C ARG A 105 6.27 -13.78 5.68
N GLU A 106 5.56 -13.26 4.72
CA GLU A 106 5.74 -11.92 4.17
C GLU A 106 5.38 -10.82 5.15
N LEU A 107 4.35 -11.02 5.99
CA LEU A 107 3.98 -10.05 7.02
C LEU A 107 5.10 -9.90 8.06
N THR A 108 5.72 -11.01 8.48
CA THR A 108 6.88 -10.98 9.37
C THR A 108 8.05 -10.19 8.75
N GLY A 109 8.19 -10.23 7.43
CA GLY A 109 9.15 -9.41 6.68
C GLY A 109 8.85 -7.92 6.81
N TRP A 110 7.59 -7.52 6.65
CA TRP A 110 7.15 -6.13 6.80
C TRP A 110 7.30 -5.62 8.23
N ASP A 111 6.92 -6.39 9.24
CA ASP A 111 7.08 -6.01 10.66
C ASP A 111 8.54 -5.77 11.01
N ARG A 112 9.43 -6.67 10.58
CA ARG A 112 10.88 -6.51 10.79
C ARG A 112 11.42 -5.29 10.05
N LEU A 113 10.99 -5.09 8.82
CA LEU A 113 11.41 -3.96 8.00
C LEU A 113 11.03 -2.64 8.66
N ILE A 114 9.78 -2.49 9.08
CA ILE A 114 9.26 -1.30 9.72
C ILE A 114 9.93 -1.07 11.07
N ALA A 115 10.08 -2.12 11.88
CA ALA A 115 10.75 -2.04 13.17
C ALA A 115 12.23 -1.61 13.03
N SER A 116 12.95 -2.17 12.07
CA SER A 116 14.35 -1.80 11.80
C SER A 116 14.50 -0.39 11.24
N ALA A 117 13.54 0.05 10.42
CA ALA A 117 13.55 1.37 9.82
C ALA A 117 13.07 2.48 10.76
N ALA A 118 12.32 2.15 11.84
CA ALA A 118 11.75 3.13 12.78
C ALA A 118 12.79 4.03 13.44
N VAL A 119 14.03 3.54 13.61
CA VAL A 119 15.13 4.32 14.18
C VAL A 119 15.52 5.49 13.25
N ARG A 120 15.49 5.29 11.94
CA ARG A 120 15.85 6.30 10.93
C ARG A 120 14.64 7.07 10.40
N HIS A 121 13.47 6.44 10.44
CA HIS A 121 12.18 6.95 9.98
C HIS A 121 11.14 6.81 11.10
N PRO A 122 11.18 7.65 12.15
CA PRO A 122 10.34 7.49 13.35
C PRO A 122 8.84 7.65 13.08
N ASP A 123 8.45 8.28 11.99
CA ASP A 123 7.07 8.43 11.51
C ASP A 123 6.54 7.19 10.76
N LEU A 124 7.43 6.32 10.27
CA LEU A 124 7.08 5.16 9.45
C LEU A 124 6.09 4.19 10.11
N PRO A 125 6.26 3.81 11.41
CA PRO A 125 5.28 2.94 12.08
C PRO A 125 3.87 3.53 12.12
N GLY A 126 3.75 4.85 12.34
CA GLY A 126 2.47 5.56 12.32
C GLY A 126 1.83 5.55 10.92
N ARG A 127 2.62 5.78 9.89
CA ARG A 127 2.17 5.73 8.48
C ARG A 127 1.76 4.31 8.07
N PHE A 128 2.51 3.30 8.50
CA PHE A 128 2.13 1.89 8.30
C PHE A 128 0.80 1.57 8.96
N TYR A 129 0.64 1.94 10.23
CA TYR A 129 -0.61 1.75 10.94
C TYR A 129 -1.79 2.45 10.23
N ALA A 130 -1.61 3.71 9.82
CA ALA A 130 -2.64 4.48 9.12
C ALA A 130 -2.97 3.90 7.72
N ALA A 131 -1.98 3.36 7.01
CA ALA A 131 -2.19 2.74 5.70
C ALA A 131 -2.92 1.39 5.77
N GLY A 132 -2.75 0.64 6.87
CA GLY A 132 -3.28 -0.69 7.09
C GLY A 132 -4.27 -0.77 8.26
N PRO A 133 -3.83 -1.24 9.44
CA PRO A 133 -4.71 -1.54 10.57
C PRO A 133 -5.63 -0.38 11.00
N GLY A 134 -5.15 0.86 10.94
CA GLY A 134 -5.91 2.04 11.32
C GLY A 134 -7.11 2.32 10.39
N ARG A 135 -7.01 1.99 9.12
CA ARG A 135 -8.13 2.10 8.16
C ARG A 135 -9.26 1.14 8.51
N GLU A 136 -8.91 -0.06 8.94
CA GLU A 136 -9.88 -1.12 9.27
C GLU A 136 -10.65 -0.79 10.55
N ILE A 137 -9.94 -0.33 11.58
CA ILE A 137 -10.54 0.08 12.86
C ILE A 137 -11.43 1.31 12.67
N GLY A 138 -10.99 2.30 11.88
CA GLY A 138 -11.77 3.50 11.58
C GLY A 138 -13.10 3.21 10.89
N ARG A 139 -13.17 2.18 10.05
CA ARG A 139 -14.39 1.77 9.35
C ARG A 139 -15.37 1.04 10.25
N ALA A 140 -14.87 0.22 11.15
CA ALA A 140 -15.72 -0.45 12.14
C ALA A 140 -16.43 0.56 13.05
N SER A 141 -15.75 1.66 13.41
CA SER A 141 -16.30 2.72 14.29
C SER A 141 -17.27 3.69 13.58
N CYS A 142 -17.20 3.85 12.25
CA CYS A 142 -18.13 4.72 11.50
C CYS A 142 -19.53 4.12 11.33
N ARG A 143 -19.81 2.91 11.80
CA ARG A 143 -21.10 2.22 11.66
C ARG A 143 -22.09 2.53 12.76
N GLU A 144 -21.70 3.28 13.79
CA GLU A 144 -22.53 3.62 14.95
C GLU A 144 -23.11 5.04 14.94
N ARG A 145 -23.12 5.73 13.76
CA ARG A 145 -23.75 7.06 13.67
C ARG A 145 -24.80 7.11 12.58
#